data_38fb84aa39f17536af41b3980733ed4b
#
_entry.id   38fb84aa39f17536af41b3980733ed4b
#
_cell.length_a   1.000
_cell.length_b   1.000
_cell.length_c   1.000
_cell.angle_alpha   90.00
_cell.angle_beta   90.00
_cell.angle_gamma   90.00
#
_symmetry.space_group_name_H-M   'P 1'
#
loop_
_entity.id
_entity.type
_entity.pdbx_description
1 polymer ?
#
loop_
_entity_poly.entity_id
_entity_poly.type
_entity_poly.pdbx_seq_one_letter_code
_entity_poly.pdbx_strand_id
1 'polypeptide(L)'
;VMQLKILQILFILFSNFLIAQDSCDGRYSEEIFEDVEVTTVTYSDIHNLQMDIYRPVGDTETNRPLIIFAHGGTFIFGSKNNPTAVDFCEAFAKRGFVTASINYRLANDIVGFFQQFTFYTNTDSAYEVVLNAKMDGKAAIRYFRKDFYENNNTYGIDPNQIWAGGNSAGGVLFLHAAHVESVDEFISPLDSDRAAIAQSIFDELGGVEGNSGNEGFSSSVSGVISLAGALHRSEYIDMDDVPSVFCHGDAD
;
A
#
# COMPACT_ATOMS: atom_id res chain seq x y z
N VAL A 1 53.45 30.62 -6.10
CA VAL A 1 52.65 29.96 -7.20
C VAL A 1 52.06 28.63 -6.75
N MET A 2 52.80 27.81 -5.98
CA MET A 2 52.32 26.52 -5.48
C MET A 2 51.25 26.66 -4.39
N GLN A 3 51.39 27.60 -3.44
CA GLN A 3 50.40 27.86 -2.39
C GLN A 3 49.06 28.40 -2.92
N LEU A 4 49.10 29.21 -3.98
CA LEU A 4 47.88 29.73 -4.61
C LEU A 4 47.05 28.65 -5.31
N LYS A 5 47.72 27.67 -5.93
CA LYS A 5 47.05 26.52 -6.56
C LYS A 5 46.42 25.56 -5.55
N ILE A 6 47.04 25.37 -4.39
CA ILE A 6 46.49 24.55 -3.29
C ILE A 6 45.23 25.22 -2.73
N LEU A 7 45.22 26.55 -2.56
CA LEU A 7 44.08 27.31 -2.06
C LEU A 7 42.90 27.27 -3.03
N GLN A 8 43.16 27.32 -4.34
CA GLN A 8 42.12 27.18 -5.37
C GLN A 8 41.55 25.76 -5.41
N ILE A 9 42.34 24.72 -5.25
CA ILE A 9 41.86 23.33 -5.20
C ILE A 9 41.03 23.07 -3.94
N LEU A 10 41.43 23.63 -2.76
CA LEU A 10 40.62 23.57 -1.55
C LEU A 10 39.29 24.30 -1.69
N PHE A 11 39.26 25.45 -2.35
CA PHE A 11 38.03 26.21 -2.58
C PHE A 11 37.07 25.48 -3.54
N ILE A 12 37.56 24.79 -4.56
CA ILE A 12 36.75 23.97 -5.48
C ILE A 12 36.23 22.71 -4.76
N LEU A 13 37.00 22.09 -3.89
CA LEU A 13 36.53 20.96 -3.09
C LEU A 13 35.50 21.37 -2.04
N PHE A 14 35.64 22.57 -1.46
CA PHE A 14 34.67 23.10 -0.48
C PHE A 14 33.37 23.58 -1.13
N SER A 15 33.44 24.12 -2.36
CA SER A 15 32.22 24.49 -3.11
C SER A 15 31.40 23.29 -3.56
N ASN A 16 32.02 22.15 -3.85
CA ASN A 16 31.29 20.92 -4.15
C ASN A 16 30.69 20.25 -2.90
N PHE A 17 31.21 20.53 -1.70
CA PHE A 17 30.64 20.03 -0.46
C PHE A 17 29.40 20.85 -0.02
N LEU A 18 29.29 22.12 -0.48
CA LEU A 18 28.13 22.97 -0.21
C LEU A 18 26.95 22.71 -1.17
N ILE A 19 27.19 22.04 -2.31
CA ILE A 19 26.12 21.69 -3.26
C ILE A 19 25.44 20.35 -2.87
N ALA A 20 26.04 19.56 -2.00
CA ALA A 20 25.44 18.32 -1.47
C ALA A 20 24.48 18.55 -0.30
N GLN A 21 24.21 19.79 0.07
CA GLN A 21 23.24 20.22 1.04
C GLN A 21 22.15 21.05 0.36
N ASP A 22 21.65 20.59 -0.78
CA ASP A 22 20.29 20.93 -1.15
C ASP A 22 19.40 20.26 -0.10
N SER A 23 18.99 21.06 0.85
CA SER A 23 17.94 20.73 1.79
C SER A 23 16.79 20.19 0.96
N CYS A 24 16.33 18.98 1.21
CA CYS A 24 14.96 18.62 0.92
C CYS A 24 14.13 19.71 1.58
N ASP A 25 13.64 20.69 0.82
CA ASP A 25 12.88 21.89 1.28
C ASP A 25 11.61 21.52 2.07
N GLY A 26 11.73 20.53 2.96
CA GLY A 26 10.68 19.92 3.76
C GLY A 26 9.89 18.86 3.05
N ARG A 27 10.10 18.64 1.73
CA ARG A 27 9.38 17.62 0.96
C ARG A 27 9.50 16.25 1.62
N TYR A 28 8.39 15.56 1.73
CA TYR A 28 8.17 14.27 2.36
C TYR A 28 8.23 14.24 3.91
N SER A 29 8.65 15.33 4.55
CA SER A 29 8.69 15.45 6.02
C SER A 29 7.67 16.46 6.56
N GLU A 30 7.50 17.59 5.89
CA GLU A 30 6.65 18.70 6.29
C GLU A 30 5.52 18.95 5.28
N GLU A 31 4.42 19.55 5.72
CA GLU A 31 3.35 19.98 4.83
C GLU A 31 3.78 21.28 4.13
N ILE A 32 4.25 21.14 2.90
CA ILE A 32 4.72 22.23 2.06
C ILE A 32 3.71 22.68 1.00
N PHE A 33 2.62 21.92 0.83
CA PHE A 33 1.51 22.24 -0.07
C PHE A 33 0.25 22.56 0.73
N GLU A 34 -0.46 23.63 0.36
CA GLU A 34 -1.69 24.05 1.03
C GLU A 34 -2.88 23.20 0.59
N ASP A 35 -2.99 22.97 -0.72
CA ASP A 35 -4.15 22.33 -1.35
C ASP A 35 -3.82 20.98 -1.96
N VAL A 36 -4.80 20.09 -1.96
CA VAL A 36 -4.75 18.75 -2.53
C VAL A 36 -5.89 18.58 -3.54
N GLU A 37 -5.58 18.09 -4.72
CA GLU A 37 -6.58 17.64 -5.67
C GLU A 37 -6.90 16.17 -5.49
N VAL A 38 -8.17 15.80 -5.64
CA VAL A 38 -8.65 14.43 -5.48
C VAL A 38 -9.31 13.96 -6.78
N THR A 39 -8.89 12.79 -7.25
CA THR A 39 -9.47 12.15 -8.44
C THR A 39 -9.99 10.77 -8.08
N THR A 40 -11.27 10.51 -8.33
CA THR A 40 -11.85 9.17 -8.15
C THR A 40 -11.69 8.34 -9.43
N VAL A 41 -11.19 7.12 -9.29
CA VAL A 41 -11.04 6.17 -10.40
C VAL A 41 -11.55 4.79 -10.03
N THR A 42 -11.95 4.00 -11.01
CA THR A 42 -12.18 2.55 -10.86
C THR A 42 -10.86 1.83 -11.13
N TYR A 43 -10.31 1.16 -10.13
CA TYR A 43 -9.05 0.43 -10.26
C TYR A 43 -9.27 -1.07 -10.55
N SER A 44 -10.46 -1.58 -10.29
CA SER A 44 -10.88 -2.93 -10.64
C SER A 44 -12.26 -2.88 -11.29
N ASP A 45 -12.33 -3.09 -12.60
CA ASP A 45 -13.61 -3.16 -13.33
C ASP A 45 -14.38 -4.44 -12.99
N ILE A 46 -13.66 -5.52 -12.67
CA ILE A 46 -14.24 -6.85 -12.36
C ILE A 46 -15.14 -6.77 -11.13
N HIS A 47 -14.72 -6.03 -10.12
CA HIS A 47 -15.44 -5.88 -8.84
C HIS A 47 -16.00 -4.48 -8.64
N ASN A 48 -15.90 -3.59 -9.65
CA ASN A 48 -16.31 -2.18 -9.56
C ASN A 48 -15.72 -1.46 -8.33
N LEU A 49 -14.44 -1.70 -8.06
CA LEU A 49 -13.75 -1.11 -6.91
C LEU A 49 -13.12 0.23 -7.29
N GLN A 50 -13.38 1.22 -6.46
CA GLN A 50 -12.91 2.58 -6.65
C GLN A 50 -11.86 2.97 -5.61
N MET A 51 -11.02 3.94 -5.98
CA MET A 51 -10.13 4.64 -5.08
C MET A 51 -10.15 6.14 -5.36
N ASP A 52 -9.82 6.93 -4.34
CA ASP A 52 -9.55 8.35 -4.45
C ASP A 52 -8.04 8.56 -4.42
N ILE A 53 -7.53 9.24 -5.44
CA ILE A 53 -6.10 9.56 -5.59
C ILE A 53 -5.91 11.03 -5.24
N TYR A 54 -5.02 11.30 -4.30
CA TYR A 54 -4.71 12.62 -3.75
C TYR A 54 -3.34 13.07 -4.27
N ARG A 55 -3.28 14.28 -4.79
CA ARG A 55 -2.04 14.90 -5.29
C ARG A 55 -1.93 16.35 -4.83
N PRO A 56 -0.73 16.85 -4.50
CA PRO A 56 -0.56 18.25 -4.15
C PRO A 56 -0.83 19.16 -5.35
N VAL A 57 -1.60 20.22 -5.13
CA VAL A 57 -1.88 21.22 -6.17
C VAL A 57 -0.63 22.05 -6.45
N GLY A 58 -0.32 22.23 -7.73
CA GLY A 58 0.83 23.04 -8.18
C GLY A 58 2.19 22.34 -8.08
N ASP A 59 2.23 21.10 -7.68
CA ASP A 59 3.46 20.31 -7.68
C ASP A 59 3.84 19.87 -9.10
N THR A 60 5.08 20.10 -9.48
CA THR A 60 5.62 19.75 -10.81
C THR A 60 6.49 18.51 -10.80
N GLU A 61 6.70 17.88 -9.63
CA GLU A 61 7.46 16.63 -9.51
C GLU A 61 6.71 15.49 -10.23
N THR A 62 7.44 14.65 -10.97
CA THR A 62 6.88 13.57 -11.77
C THR A 62 7.37 12.19 -11.37
N ASN A 63 8.06 12.07 -10.24
CA ASN A 63 8.65 10.83 -9.74
C ASN A 63 8.46 10.71 -8.23
N ARG A 64 7.20 10.85 -7.80
CA ARG A 64 6.81 10.89 -6.39
C ARG A 64 6.63 9.51 -5.79
N PRO A 65 7.03 9.28 -4.54
CA PRO A 65 6.61 8.10 -3.82
C PRO A 65 5.07 8.03 -3.74
N LEU A 66 4.54 6.82 -3.87
CA LEU A 66 3.11 6.53 -3.74
C LEU A 66 2.84 5.83 -2.41
N ILE A 67 1.76 6.23 -1.72
CA ILE A 67 1.23 5.49 -0.57
C ILE A 67 -0.21 5.10 -0.86
N ILE A 68 -0.50 3.80 -0.88
CA ILE A 68 -1.86 3.27 -1.00
C ILE A 68 -2.36 2.90 0.39
N PHE A 69 -3.51 3.44 0.79
CA PHE A 69 -4.04 3.28 2.14
C PHE A 69 -5.44 2.66 2.14
N ALA A 70 -5.61 1.58 2.92
CA ALA A 70 -6.87 0.88 3.09
C ALA A 70 -7.51 1.24 4.44
N HIS A 71 -8.81 1.52 4.42
CA HIS A 71 -9.58 1.87 5.61
C HIS A 71 -9.75 0.69 6.58
N GLY A 72 -10.02 0.99 7.84
CA GLY A 72 -10.47 0.02 8.85
C GLY A 72 -11.97 -0.26 8.75
N GLY A 73 -12.47 -1.11 9.66
CA GLY A 73 -13.89 -1.43 9.76
C GLY A 73 -14.17 -2.93 9.81
N THR A 74 -13.22 -3.72 10.34
CA THR A 74 -13.34 -5.18 10.59
C THR A 74 -13.76 -5.99 9.36
N PHE A 75 -13.43 -5.51 8.14
CA PHE A 75 -13.91 -6.06 6.87
C PHE A 75 -15.43 -6.07 6.69
N ILE A 76 -16.19 -5.42 7.58
CA ILE A 76 -17.66 -5.35 7.54
C ILE A 76 -18.13 -3.98 7.06
N PHE A 77 -17.43 -2.93 7.49
CA PHE A 77 -17.82 -1.54 7.24
C PHE A 77 -16.64 -0.73 6.72
N GLY A 78 -16.99 0.45 6.20
CA GLY A 78 -16.02 1.44 5.77
C GLY A 78 -16.03 1.63 4.25
N SER A 79 -15.24 2.60 3.83
CA SER A 79 -15.01 2.92 2.42
C SER A 79 -13.78 3.80 2.30
N LYS A 80 -13.35 4.09 1.07
CA LYS A 80 -12.31 5.07 0.75
C LYS A 80 -12.55 6.47 1.36
N ASN A 81 -13.80 6.77 1.76
CA ASN A 81 -14.18 8.02 2.42
C ASN A 81 -14.10 7.95 3.96
N ASN A 82 -13.51 6.89 4.53
CA ASN A 82 -13.31 6.80 5.97
C ASN A 82 -12.42 7.96 6.45
N PRO A 83 -12.81 8.72 7.49
CA PRO A 83 -12.05 9.90 7.92
C PRO A 83 -10.55 9.63 8.16
N THR A 84 -10.21 8.53 8.83
CA THR A 84 -8.80 8.17 9.07
C THR A 84 -8.02 8.00 7.76
N ALA A 85 -8.62 7.40 6.74
CA ALA A 85 -7.97 7.19 5.45
C ALA A 85 -7.85 8.50 4.67
N VAL A 86 -8.90 9.34 4.70
CA VAL A 86 -8.88 10.66 4.06
C VAL A 86 -7.83 11.56 4.70
N ASP A 87 -7.86 11.70 6.03
CA ASP A 87 -6.91 12.53 6.79
C ASP A 87 -5.46 12.09 6.55
N PHE A 88 -5.22 10.76 6.54
CA PHE A 88 -3.91 10.21 6.23
C PHE A 88 -3.46 10.58 4.80
N CYS A 89 -4.31 10.34 3.81
CA CYS A 89 -3.99 10.61 2.42
C CYS A 89 -3.74 12.11 2.17
N GLU A 90 -4.58 12.99 2.70
CA GLU A 90 -4.40 14.44 2.57
C GLU A 90 -3.11 14.92 3.24
N ALA A 91 -2.82 14.46 4.45
CA ALA A 91 -1.63 14.86 5.19
C ALA A 91 -0.34 14.46 4.46
N PHE A 92 -0.29 13.26 3.86
CA PHE A 92 0.88 12.83 3.09
C PHE A 92 0.92 13.48 1.71
N ALA A 93 -0.21 13.72 1.05
CA ALA A 93 -0.23 14.47 -0.20
C ALA A 93 0.31 15.90 0.00
N LYS A 94 -0.07 16.60 1.08
CA LYS A 94 0.49 17.92 1.43
C LYS A 94 2.01 17.90 1.66
N ARG A 95 2.60 16.74 1.90
CA ARG A 95 4.07 16.55 2.01
C ARG A 95 4.75 16.22 0.68
N GLY A 96 3.98 16.14 -0.41
CA GLY A 96 4.51 15.89 -1.76
C GLY A 96 4.44 14.44 -2.22
N PHE A 97 3.81 13.55 -1.48
CA PHE A 97 3.50 12.20 -1.95
C PHE A 97 2.32 12.20 -2.92
N VAL A 98 2.21 11.16 -3.72
CA VAL A 98 0.92 10.72 -4.25
C VAL A 98 0.32 9.73 -3.25
N THR A 99 -0.95 9.88 -2.91
CA THR A 99 -1.60 8.93 -2.01
C THR A 99 -2.92 8.44 -2.58
N ALA A 100 -3.36 7.26 -2.17
CA ALA A 100 -4.64 6.73 -2.63
C ALA A 100 -5.39 6.04 -1.48
N SER A 101 -6.64 6.44 -1.25
CA SER A 101 -7.54 5.72 -0.36
C SER A 101 -8.41 4.76 -1.16
N ILE A 102 -8.39 3.46 -0.83
CA ILE A 102 -9.04 2.41 -1.62
C ILE A 102 -10.30 1.87 -0.95
N ASN A 103 -11.31 1.54 -1.77
CA ASN A 103 -12.32 0.55 -1.42
C ASN A 103 -11.73 -0.84 -1.66
N TYR A 104 -12.17 -1.81 -0.90
CA TYR A 104 -11.92 -3.24 -1.14
C TYR A 104 -13.19 -4.02 -0.78
N ARG A 105 -13.35 -5.23 -1.27
CA ARG A 105 -14.55 -6.05 -1.00
C ARG A 105 -14.67 -6.31 0.49
N LEU A 106 -15.84 -6.05 1.02
CA LEU A 106 -16.20 -6.31 2.41
C LEU A 106 -16.84 -7.71 2.55
N ALA A 107 -16.98 -8.17 3.78
CA ALA A 107 -17.57 -9.48 4.07
C ALA A 107 -18.95 -9.67 3.44
N ASN A 108 -19.79 -8.61 3.38
CA ASN A 108 -21.09 -8.68 2.70
C ASN A 108 -20.98 -9.05 1.22
N ASP A 109 -19.94 -8.58 0.54
CA ASP A 109 -19.72 -8.81 -0.90
C ASP A 109 -19.22 -10.25 -1.20
N ILE A 110 -18.69 -10.91 -0.18
CA ILE A 110 -18.02 -12.22 -0.28
C ILE A 110 -18.90 -13.33 0.30
N VAL A 111 -19.24 -13.22 1.59
CA VAL A 111 -20.01 -14.26 2.30
C VAL A 111 -21.49 -13.91 2.47
N GLY A 112 -21.91 -12.72 2.05
CA GLY A 112 -23.28 -12.23 2.08
C GLY A 112 -23.73 -11.64 3.42
N PHE A 113 -24.90 -10.97 3.36
CA PHE A 113 -25.42 -10.12 4.43
C PHE A 113 -25.56 -10.82 5.79
N PHE A 114 -26.01 -12.07 5.80
CA PHE A 114 -26.24 -12.78 7.08
C PHE A 114 -24.94 -13.26 7.73
N GLN A 115 -23.93 -13.60 6.95
CA GLN A 115 -22.67 -14.16 7.44
C GLN A 115 -21.61 -13.08 7.72
N GLN A 116 -21.79 -11.85 7.21
CA GLN A 116 -20.80 -10.78 7.38
C GLN A 116 -20.47 -10.43 8.84
N PHE A 117 -21.42 -10.64 9.77
CA PHE A 117 -21.20 -10.35 11.20
C PHE A 117 -20.60 -11.52 11.99
N THR A 118 -20.48 -12.68 11.36
CA THR A 118 -20.00 -13.91 12.00
C THR A 118 -18.89 -14.61 11.24
N PHE A 119 -18.42 -14.08 10.12
CA PHE A 119 -17.41 -14.71 9.27
C PHE A 119 -16.14 -15.09 10.04
N TYR A 120 -15.72 -14.26 10.99
CA TYR A 120 -14.54 -14.48 11.84
C TYR A 120 -14.67 -15.68 12.81
N THR A 121 -15.87 -16.23 12.99
CA THR A 121 -16.10 -17.44 13.80
C THR A 121 -16.00 -18.73 13.00
N ASN A 122 -15.88 -18.63 11.66
CA ASN A 122 -15.70 -19.73 10.75
C ASN A 122 -14.43 -19.51 9.92
N THR A 123 -13.52 -20.49 9.95
CA THR A 123 -12.19 -20.36 9.32
C THR A 123 -12.28 -20.14 7.82
N ASP A 124 -13.16 -20.85 7.12
CA ASP A 124 -13.34 -20.75 5.67
C ASP A 124 -13.75 -19.33 5.28
N SER A 125 -14.82 -18.83 5.91
CA SER A 125 -15.30 -17.47 5.66
C SER A 125 -14.28 -16.39 6.05
N ALA A 126 -13.51 -16.61 7.12
CA ALA A 126 -12.45 -15.69 7.53
C ALA A 126 -11.33 -15.62 6.47
N TYR A 127 -10.90 -16.78 5.94
CA TYR A 127 -9.92 -16.82 4.87
C TYR A 127 -10.46 -16.21 3.58
N GLU A 128 -11.69 -16.54 3.19
CA GLU A 128 -12.33 -15.93 2.02
C GLU A 128 -12.33 -14.41 2.08
N VAL A 129 -12.76 -13.82 3.20
CA VAL A 129 -12.85 -12.37 3.36
C VAL A 129 -11.47 -11.72 3.31
N VAL A 130 -10.51 -12.22 4.08
CA VAL A 130 -9.17 -11.61 4.16
C VAL A 130 -8.40 -11.78 2.85
N LEU A 131 -8.45 -12.97 2.22
CA LEU A 131 -7.73 -13.21 0.98
C LEU A 131 -8.33 -12.43 -0.20
N ASN A 132 -9.66 -12.31 -0.29
CA ASN A 132 -10.29 -11.46 -1.29
C ASN A 132 -9.87 -9.98 -1.14
N ALA A 133 -9.89 -9.45 0.07
CA ALA A 133 -9.44 -8.09 0.32
C ALA A 133 -7.95 -7.89 -0.01
N LYS A 134 -7.09 -8.88 0.31
CA LYS A 134 -5.68 -8.91 -0.11
C LYS A 134 -5.53 -8.78 -1.62
N MET A 135 -6.30 -9.54 -2.41
CA MET A 135 -6.23 -9.48 -3.88
C MET A 135 -6.68 -8.13 -4.44
N ASP A 136 -7.66 -7.49 -3.79
CA ASP A 136 -8.11 -6.15 -4.16
C ASP A 136 -7.01 -5.10 -3.90
N GLY A 137 -6.32 -5.18 -2.76
CA GLY A 137 -5.15 -4.34 -2.47
C GLY A 137 -4.03 -4.51 -3.50
N LYS A 138 -3.72 -5.75 -3.89
CA LYS A 138 -2.75 -6.05 -4.96
C LYS A 138 -3.18 -5.45 -6.29
N ALA A 139 -4.46 -5.53 -6.66
CA ALA A 139 -4.99 -4.92 -7.88
C ALA A 139 -4.85 -3.39 -7.88
N ALA A 140 -5.02 -2.73 -6.73
CA ALA A 140 -4.80 -1.29 -6.60
C ALA A 140 -3.31 -0.91 -6.82
N ILE A 141 -2.37 -1.70 -6.30
CA ILE A 141 -0.93 -1.50 -6.55
C ILE A 141 -0.63 -1.67 -8.05
N ARG A 142 -1.15 -2.72 -8.68
CA ARG A 142 -0.96 -3.00 -10.11
C ARG A 142 -1.55 -1.91 -11.00
N TYR A 143 -2.65 -1.26 -10.59
CA TYR A 143 -3.26 -0.14 -11.33
C TYR A 143 -2.26 0.99 -11.57
N PHE A 144 -1.52 1.41 -10.55
CA PHE A 144 -0.54 2.49 -10.69
C PHE A 144 0.65 2.09 -11.55
N ARG A 145 1.11 0.84 -11.47
CA ARG A 145 2.17 0.35 -12.36
C ARG A 145 1.70 0.26 -13.81
N LYS A 146 0.47 -0.19 -14.04
CA LYS A 146 -0.15 -0.17 -15.37
C LYS A 146 -0.24 1.24 -15.91
N ASP A 147 -0.70 2.21 -15.12
CA ASP A 147 -0.74 3.62 -15.53
C ASP A 147 0.65 4.15 -15.89
N PHE A 148 1.66 3.83 -15.10
CA PHE A 148 3.04 4.24 -15.37
C PHE A 148 3.53 3.72 -16.74
N TYR A 149 3.33 2.44 -17.05
CA TYR A 149 3.85 1.84 -18.26
C TYR A 149 2.99 2.07 -19.51
N GLU A 150 1.67 2.16 -19.36
CA GLU A 150 0.73 2.20 -20.48
C GLU A 150 0.09 3.58 -20.72
N ASN A 151 0.01 4.44 -19.68
CA ASN A 151 -0.72 5.72 -19.72
C ASN A 151 0.16 6.94 -19.42
N ASN A 152 1.46 6.87 -19.69
CA ASN A 152 2.44 7.94 -19.48
C ASN A 152 2.50 8.48 -18.04
N ASN A 153 2.33 7.63 -17.04
CA ASN A 153 2.43 8.01 -15.62
C ASN A 153 1.54 9.22 -15.28
N THR A 154 0.23 9.07 -15.49
CA THR A 154 -0.77 10.12 -15.29
C THR A 154 -0.69 10.77 -13.92
N TYR A 155 -0.31 10.00 -12.90
CA TYR A 155 -0.25 10.46 -11.52
C TYR A 155 1.14 10.92 -11.08
N GLY A 156 2.17 10.78 -11.93
CA GLY A 156 3.54 11.22 -11.63
C GLY A 156 4.18 10.47 -10.48
N ILE A 157 4.01 9.14 -10.42
CA ILE A 157 4.58 8.29 -9.37
C ILE A 157 5.93 7.69 -9.77
N ASP A 158 6.73 7.28 -8.78
CA ASP A 158 7.84 6.36 -8.98
C ASP A 158 7.33 4.91 -8.77
N PRO A 159 7.32 4.06 -9.81
CA PRO A 159 6.81 2.69 -9.70
C PRO A 159 7.68 1.79 -8.80
N ASN A 160 8.88 2.26 -8.42
CA ASN A 160 9.79 1.57 -7.50
C ASN A 160 9.66 2.05 -6.04
N GLN A 161 8.85 3.09 -5.79
CA GLN A 161 8.61 3.64 -4.46
C GLN A 161 7.12 3.64 -4.13
N ILE A 162 6.55 2.44 -4.10
CA ILE A 162 5.15 2.22 -3.73
C ILE A 162 5.11 1.64 -2.33
N TRP A 163 4.49 2.37 -1.42
CA TRP A 163 4.20 1.95 -0.06
C TRP A 163 2.73 1.60 0.06
N ALA A 164 2.41 0.61 0.89
CA ALA A 164 1.05 0.23 1.16
C ALA A 164 0.78 0.28 2.66
N GLY A 165 -0.43 0.58 3.06
CA GLY A 165 -0.74 0.64 4.48
C GLY A 165 -2.23 0.71 4.76
N GLY A 166 -2.57 0.70 6.03
CA GLY A 166 -3.97 0.79 6.42
C GLY A 166 -4.18 0.79 7.91
N ASN A 167 -5.42 1.06 8.27
CA ASN A 167 -5.89 1.02 9.65
C ASN A 167 -6.66 -0.28 9.92
N SER A 168 -6.37 -0.97 11.03
CA SER A 168 -7.09 -2.18 11.47
C SER A 168 -7.20 -3.21 10.33
N ALA A 169 -8.38 -3.52 9.81
CA ALA A 169 -8.59 -4.42 8.68
C ALA A 169 -7.75 -4.04 7.44
N GLY A 170 -7.58 -2.75 7.15
CA GLY A 170 -6.72 -2.29 6.07
C GLY A 170 -5.24 -2.59 6.31
N GLY A 171 -4.78 -2.52 7.57
CA GLY A 171 -3.44 -2.95 7.97
C GLY A 171 -3.26 -4.46 7.80
N VAL A 172 -4.26 -5.25 8.22
CA VAL A 172 -4.27 -6.71 8.01
C VAL A 172 -4.15 -7.05 6.52
N LEU A 173 -4.95 -6.38 5.67
CA LEU A 173 -4.96 -6.57 4.22
C LEU A 173 -3.55 -6.40 3.63
N PHE A 174 -2.90 -5.26 3.89
CA PHE A 174 -1.63 -4.95 3.26
C PHE A 174 -0.43 -5.68 3.89
N LEU A 175 -0.48 -6.03 5.17
CA LEU A 175 0.51 -6.92 5.76
C LEU A 175 0.49 -8.30 5.07
N HIS A 176 -0.70 -8.88 4.85
CA HIS A 176 -0.80 -10.14 4.11
C HIS A 176 -0.46 -9.99 2.61
N ALA A 177 -0.72 -8.82 2.01
CA ALA A 177 -0.37 -8.57 0.61
C ALA A 177 1.14 -8.49 0.38
N ALA A 178 1.88 -7.97 1.35
CA ALA A 178 3.32 -7.76 1.26
C ALA A 178 4.14 -8.98 1.73
N HIS A 179 3.72 -9.64 2.82
CA HIS A 179 4.50 -10.69 3.47
C HIS A 179 4.09 -12.12 3.12
N VAL A 180 3.01 -12.32 2.37
CA VAL A 180 2.63 -13.64 1.85
C VAL A 180 2.91 -13.67 0.36
N GLU A 181 4.08 -14.16 -0.01
CA GLU A 181 4.60 -14.14 -1.37
C GLU A 181 4.26 -15.40 -2.19
N SER A 182 3.91 -16.50 -1.52
CA SER A 182 3.49 -17.73 -2.16
C SER A 182 2.31 -18.39 -1.44
N VAL A 183 1.59 -19.26 -2.16
CA VAL A 183 0.53 -20.07 -1.55
C VAL A 183 1.12 -21.05 -0.54
N ASP A 184 2.24 -21.68 -0.88
CA ASP A 184 2.94 -22.64 -0.01
C ASP A 184 3.37 -21.99 1.32
N GLU A 185 3.82 -20.76 1.29
CA GLU A 185 4.17 -19.99 2.48
C GLU A 185 2.94 -19.77 3.39
N PHE A 186 1.81 -19.39 2.81
CA PHE A 186 0.58 -19.21 3.59
C PHE A 186 0.09 -20.51 4.22
N ILE A 187 0.12 -21.63 3.48
CA ILE A 187 -0.48 -22.90 3.92
C ILE A 187 0.46 -23.74 4.78
N SER A 188 1.79 -23.64 4.62
CA SER A 188 2.75 -24.53 5.28
C SER A 188 2.67 -24.51 6.81
N PRO A 189 2.38 -23.40 7.51
CA PRO A 189 2.22 -23.40 8.96
C PRO A 189 0.82 -23.80 9.43
N LEU A 190 -0.10 -24.17 8.53
CA LEU A 190 -1.47 -24.55 8.85
C LEU A 190 -1.58 -26.08 9.06
N ASP A 191 -2.60 -26.52 9.79
CA ASP A 191 -2.99 -27.93 9.76
C ASP A 191 -3.60 -28.32 8.39
N SER A 192 -3.72 -29.62 8.13
CA SER A 192 -4.16 -30.15 6.84
C SER A 192 -5.51 -29.63 6.36
N ASP A 193 -6.45 -29.43 7.28
CA ASP A 193 -7.81 -29.02 6.94
C ASP A 193 -7.84 -27.54 6.54
N ARG A 194 -7.21 -26.69 7.33
CA ARG A 194 -7.04 -25.25 7.03
C ARG A 194 -6.21 -25.01 5.78
N ALA A 195 -5.14 -25.79 5.58
CA ALA A 195 -4.32 -25.73 4.39
C ALA A 195 -5.14 -26.06 3.13
N ALA A 196 -5.98 -27.11 3.15
CA ALA A 196 -6.83 -27.47 2.05
C ALA A 196 -7.88 -26.39 1.72
N ILE A 197 -8.48 -25.77 2.75
CA ILE A 197 -9.42 -24.66 2.59
C ILE A 197 -8.72 -23.47 1.93
N ALA A 198 -7.58 -23.04 2.49
CA ALA A 198 -6.83 -21.91 1.95
C ALA A 198 -6.37 -22.16 0.51
N GLN A 199 -5.89 -23.37 0.19
CA GLN A 199 -5.51 -23.75 -1.16
C GLN A 199 -6.67 -23.59 -2.14
N SER A 200 -7.87 -24.09 -1.78
CA SER A 200 -9.05 -23.95 -2.63
C SER A 200 -9.41 -22.50 -2.92
N ILE A 201 -9.32 -21.63 -1.89
CA ILE A 201 -9.59 -20.20 -2.05
C ILE A 201 -8.53 -19.55 -2.96
N PHE A 202 -7.25 -19.86 -2.79
CA PHE A 202 -6.20 -19.34 -3.68
C PHE A 202 -6.37 -19.81 -5.12
N ASP A 203 -6.79 -21.06 -5.34
CA ASP A 203 -7.06 -21.57 -6.69
C ASP A 203 -8.19 -20.78 -7.37
N GLU A 204 -9.26 -20.45 -6.66
CA GLU A 204 -10.37 -19.63 -7.16
C GLU A 204 -9.96 -18.17 -7.40
N LEU A 205 -9.09 -17.62 -6.55
CA LEU A 205 -8.63 -16.25 -6.65
C LEU A 205 -7.48 -16.04 -7.65
N GLY A 206 -6.96 -17.08 -8.29
CA GLY A 206 -5.86 -16.96 -9.24
C GLY A 206 -4.47 -16.95 -8.60
N GLY A 207 -4.30 -17.66 -7.48
CA GLY A 207 -3.05 -17.79 -6.74
C GLY A 207 -2.74 -16.59 -5.87
N VAL A 208 -1.48 -16.45 -5.46
CA VAL A 208 -1.03 -15.42 -4.51
C VAL A 208 -1.13 -13.99 -5.07
N GLU A 209 -1.02 -13.82 -6.39
CA GLU A 209 -1.15 -12.51 -7.05
C GLU A 209 -2.60 -12.08 -7.24
N GLY A 210 -3.51 -13.04 -7.35
CA GLY A 210 -4.94 -12.80 -7.48
C GLY A 210 -5.39 -12.29 -8.85
N ASN A 211 -6.70 -12.36 -9.06
CA ASN A 211 -7.38 -12.01 -10.31
C ASN A 211 -8.32 -10.80 -10.16
N SER A 212 -8.11 -9.93 -9.19
CA SER A 212 -8.98 -8.76 -8.96
C SER A 212 -8.73 -7.60 -9.95
N GLY A 213 -7.88 -7.80 -10.96
CA GLY A 213 -7.62 -6.85 -12.05
C GLY A 213 -6.18 -6.40 -12.17
N ASN A 214 -5.89 -5.78 -13.33
CA ASN A 214 -4.57 -5.25 -13.70
C ASN A 214 -3.46 -6.32 -13.69
N GLU A 215 -3.78 -7.54 -14.14
CA GLU A 215 -2.84 -8.66 -14.22
C GLU A 215 -1.67 -8.33 -15.17
N GLY A 216 -0.53 -8.97 -14.95
CA GLY A 216 0.70 -8.75 -15.73
C GLY A 216 1.62 -7.65 -15.21
N PHE A 217 1.17 -6.88 -14.22
CA PHE A 217 2.00 -5.91 -13.49
C PHE A 217 2.34 -6.42 -12.09
N SER A 218 3.50 -6.02 -11.56
CA SER A 218 3.91 -6.40 -10.20
C SER A 218 3.03 -5.75 -9.15
N SER A 219 2.68 -6.49 -8.09
CA SER A 219 2.03 -5.99 -6.88
C SER A 219 3.00 -5.78 -5.70
N SER A 220 4.32 -5.88 -5.94
CA SER A 220 5.32 -5.67 -4.88
C SER A 220 5.28 -4.23 -4.35
N VAL A 221 5.66 -4.05 -3.10
CA VAL A 221 5.73 -2.75 -2.43
C VAL A 221 7.13 -2.51 -1.85
N SER A 222 7.44 -1.26 -1.52
CA SER A 222 8.70 -0.88 -0.87
C SER A 222 8.64 -1.00 0.65
N GLY A 223 7.46 -1.17 1.21
CA GLY A 223 7.22 -1.36 2.63
C GLY A 223 5.76 -1.19 3.01
N VAL A 224 5.43 -1.52 4.26
CA VAL A 224 4.08 -1.48 4.79
C VAL A 224 3.97 -0.54 5.99
N ILE A 225 2.85 0.19 6.07
CA ILE A 225 2.48 1.04 7.21
C ILE A 225 1.20 0.47 7.83
N SER A 226 1.32 -0.15 9.00
CA SER A 226 0.20 -0.80 9.69
C SER A 226 -0.19 -0.01 10.94
N LEU A 227 -1.39 0.55 10.93
CA LEU A 227 -2.00 1.20 12.09
C LEU A 227 -3.00 0.21 12.71
N ALA A 228 -2.66 -0.38 13.86
CA ALA A 228 -3.48 -1.37 14.57
C ALA A 228 -3.89 -2.58 13.69
N GLY A 229 -3.05 -2.99 12.73
CA GLY A 229 -3.24 -4.20 11.94
C GLY A 229 -2.46 -5.38 12.51
N ALA A 230 -2.70 -6.57 11.97
CA ALA A 230 -2.04 -7.79 12.40
C ALA A 230 -1.81 -8.75 11.22
N LEU A 231 -0.80 -9.59 11.34
CA LEU A 231 -0.63 -10.80 10.54
C LEU A 231 -1.25 -12.00 11.25
N HIS A 232 -1.81 -12.91 10.49
CA HIS A 232 -2.35 -14.16 11.03
C HIS A 232 -1.26 -15.00 11.72
N ARG A 233 -0.01 -14.93 11.23
CA ARG A 233 1.15 -15.64 11.78
C ARG A 233 2.43 -14.83 11.63
N SER A 234 3.29 -14.93 12.63
CA SER A 234 4.63 -14.32 12.59
C SER A 234 5.57 -15.00 11.60
N GLU A 235 5.30 -16.26 11.27
CA GLU A 235 6.08 -17.08 10.33
C GLU A 235 6.03 -16.58 8.89
N TYR A 236 5.10 -15.66 8.58
CA TYR A 236 5.04 -15.00 7.27
C TYR A 236 6.05 -13.87 7.11
N ILE A 237 6.80 -13.53 8.16
CA ILE A 237 7.85 -12.50 8.09
C ILE A 237 9.20 -13.18 8.07
N ASP A 238 9.99 -12.92 7.05
CA ASP A 238 11.36 -13.40 6.96
C ASP A 238 12.37 -12.25 6.76
N MET A 239 13.65 -12.60 6.56
CA MET A 239 14.72 -11.61 6.50
C MET A 239 14.82 -10.89 5.15
N ASP A 240 14.19 -11.42 4.11
CA ASP A 240 14.20 -10.87 2.77
C ASP A 240 12.98 -9.99 2.48
N ASP A 241 12.03 -9.93 3.45
CA ASP A 241 10.82 -9.15 3.38
C ASP A 241 11.04 -7.63 3.39
N VAL A 242 10.05 -6.93 2.84
CA VAL A 242 10.02 -5.46 2.87
C VAL A 242 9.83 -4.93 4.30
N PRO A 243 10.39 -3.74 4.62
CA PRO A 243 10.25 -3.16 5.95
C PRO A 243 8.79 -2.83 6.27
N SER A 244 8.40 -3.08 7.53
CA SER A 244 7.08 -2.75 8.04
C SER A 244 7.15 -1.83 9.26
N VAL A 245 6.33 -0.79 9.26
CA VAL A 245 6.13 0.11 10.38
C VAL A 245 4.81 -0.22 11.05
N PHE A 246 4.86 -0.56 12.33
CA PHE A 246 3.68 -0.87 13.14
C PHE A 246 3.41 0.25 14.14
N CYS A 247 2.15 0.65 14.24
CA CYS A 247 1.66 1.57 15.25
C CYS A 247 0.42 0.95 15.92
N HIS A 248 0.53 0.64 17.20
CA HIS A 248 -0.53 0.07 18.02
C HIS A 248 -0.74 0.89 19.28
N GLY A 249 -1.96 0.86 19.81
CA GLY A 249 -2.20 1.30 21.18
C GLY A 249 -1.53 0.37 22.18
N ASP A 250 -1.17 0.89 23.34
CA ASP A 250 -0.54 0.11 24.43
C ASP A 250 -1.52 -0.86 25.15
N ALA A 251 -2.80 -0.82 24.76
CA ALA A 251 -3.88 -1.67 25.26
C ALA A 251 -4.60 -2.46 24.15
N ASP A 252 -4.05 -2.47 22.92
CA ASP A 252 -4.57 -3.25 21.80
C ASP A 252 -4.19 -4.73 21.89
#